data_dc83c0f98c18eeb8f281dec0253681db
#
_entry.id   dc83c0f98c18eeb8f281dec0253681db
#
_cell.length_a   1.000
_cell.length_b   1.000
_cell.length_c   1.000
_cell.angle_alpha   90.00
_cell.angle_beta   90.00
_cell.angle_gamma   90.00
#
_symmetry.space_group_name_H-M   'P 1'
#
loop_
_entity.id
_entity.type
_entity.pdbx_description
1 polymer ?
#
loop_
_entity_poly.entity_id
_entity_poly.type
_entity_poly.pdbx_seq_one_letter_code
_entity_poly.pdbx_strand_id
1 'polypeptide(L)'
;TGAIEYLENNGFTGPVLMSNQTYQQIHYKPKNTMILDSTAPELSLDGELSLRWGRTGHCAGAVWYYITVDGKRLFFSGDYRENDTFYRCDAVRGLTADLAVIDSAYSRMDRAKDMRKAVADAAKDALSASAPLLLPVPSYGRGLSMAMLFYQTFGEAYPIHMSAKLRDQWLRIGHRSYFAHEEIL
;
A
#
# COMPACT_ATOMS: atom_id res chain seq x y z
N THR A 1 3.67 5.57 11.63
CA THR A 1 3.03 6.61 12.48
C THR A 1 3.95 7.11 13.58
N GLY A 2 4.85 6.29 14.12
CA GLY A 2 5.79 6.71 15.15
C GLY A 2 6.66 7.91 14.79
N ALA A 3 7.08 8.03 13.53
CA ALA A 3 7.85 9.20 13.07
C ALA A 3 7.03 10.49 13.12
N ILE A 4 5.75 10.45 12.73
CA ILE A 4 4.87 11.63 12.78
C ILE A 4 4.62 12.05 14.22
N GLU A 5 4.30 11.10 15.09
CA GLU A 5 4.11 11.34 16.51
C GLU A 5 5.37 11.94 17.16
N TYR A 6 6.55 11.41 16.82
CA TYR A 6 7.82 11.93 17.28
C TYR A 6 8.05 13.38 16.82
N LEU A 7 7.82 13.68 15.55
CA LEU A 7 7.99 15.03 15.01
C LEU A 7 7.07 16.04 15.68
N GLU A 8 5.79 15.72 15.87
CA GLU A 8 4.84 16.61 16.55
C GLU A 8 5.18 16.81 18.01
N ASN A 9 5.65 15.79 18.72
CA ASN A 9 6.11 15.88 20.09
C ASN A 9 7.41 16.71 20.22
N ASN A 10 8.15 16.88 19.13
CA ASN A 10 9.34 17.73 19.04
C ASN A 10 9.09 19.07 18.33
N GLY A 11 7.85 19.53 18.30
CA GLY A 11 7.51 20.89 17.89
C GLY A 11 7.13 21.06 16.40
N PHE A 12 7.00 19.97 15.63
CA PHE A 12 6.48 20.08 14.27
C PHE A 12 4.98 20.42 14.31
N THR A 13 4.59 21.48 13.59
CA THR A 13 3.21 21.98 13.51
C THR A 13 2.68 22.06 12.07
N GLY A 14 3.53 21.73 11.10
CA GLY A 14 3.16 21.76 9.68
C GLY A 14 2.11 20.70 9.31
N PRO A 15 1.49 20.82 8.13
CA PRO A 15 0.54 19.82 7.66
C PRO A 15 1.23 18.49 7.33
N VAL A 16 0.57 17.40 7.69
CA VAL A 16 0.96 16.04 7.32
C VAL A 16 0.05 15.58 6.19
N LEU A 17 0.63 15.41 5.00
CA LEU A 17 -0.09 15.00 3.80
C LEU A 17 -0.16 13.47 3.73
N MET A 18 -1.36 12.94 3.52
CA MET A 18 -1.56 11.50 3.34
C MET A 18 -2.84 11.19 2.58
N SER A 19 -2.93 9.99 2.03
CA SER A 19 -4.19 9.51 1.46
C SER A 19 -5.25 9.31 2.54
N ASN A 20 -6.52 9.47 2.19
CA ASN A 20 -7.62 9.19 3.11
C ASN A 20 -7.55 7.76 3.67
N GLN A 21 -7.19 6.79 2.84
CA GLN A 21 -7.06 5.41 3.27
C GLN A 21 -5.95 5.22 4.33
N THR A 22 -4.81 5.88 4.17
CA THR A 22 -3.77 5.90 5.21
C THR A 22 -4.29 6.53 6.49
N TYR A 23 -4.99 7.67 6.39
CA TYR A 23 -5.59 8.32 7.55
C TYR A 23 -6.55 7.40 8.30
N GLN A 24 -7.41 6.66 7.60
CA GLN A 24 -8.35 5.73 8.24
C GLN A 24 -7.65 4.57 8.98
N GLN A 25 -6.50 4.12 8.49
CA GLN A 25 -5.80 2.95 9.02
C GLN A 25 -4.82 3.26 10.16
N ILE A 26 -4.24 4.46 10.21
CA ILE A 26 -3.24 4.81 11.23
C ILE A 26 -3.90 5.04 12.60
N HIS A 27 -3.20 4.62 13.68
CA HIS A 27 -3.69 4.81 15.04
C HIS A 27 -3.47 6.24 15.53
N TYR A 28 -2.25 6.74 15.35
CA TYR A 28 -1.94 8.13 15.69
C TYR A 28 -2.51 9.06 14.63
N LYS A 29 -3.31 10.03 15.04
CA LYS A 29 -3.88 11.04 14.14
C LYS A 29 -3.09 12.33 14.27
N PRO A 30 -2.44 12.81 13.18
CA PRO A 30 -1.74 14.08 13.22
C PRO A 30 -2.69 15.23 13.54
N LYS A 31 -2.20 16.23 14.25
CA LYS A 31 -2.98 17.41 14.67
C LYS A 31 -3.38 18.28 13.47
N ASN A 32 -2.50 18.36 12.48
CA ASN A 32 -2.73 19.08 11.23
C ASN A 32 -2.57 18.11 10.07
N THR A 33 -3.68 17.65 9.48
CA THR A 33 -3.69 16.66 8.41
C THR A 33 -4.29 17.25 7.15
N MET A 34 -3.61 17.08 6.02
CA MET A 34 -4.12 17.36 4.69
C MET A 34 -4.33 16.04 3.94
N ILE A 35 -5.57 15.75 3.62
CA ILE A 35 -5.94 14.55 2.87
C ILE A 35 -5.75 14.80 1.37
N LEU A 36 -4.97 13.92 0.74
CA LEU A 36 -4.77 13.93 -0.70
C LEU A 36 -6.05 13.48 -1.41
N ASP A 37 -6.51 14.30 -2.35
CA ASP A 37 -7.70 14.00 -3.14
C ASP A 37 -7.40 12.92 -4.19
N SER A 38 -8.10 11.79 -4.13
CA SER A 38 -7.92 10.68 -5.07
C SER A 38 -8.34 11.01 -6.51
N THR A 39 -9.12 12.06 -6.69
CA THR A 39 -9.59 12.51 -8.03
C THR A 39 -8.69 13.59 -8.63
N ALA A 40 -7.84 14.24 -7.81
CA ALA A 40 -6.92 15.29 -8.22
C ALA A 40 -5.49 14.92 -7.76
N PRO A 41 -4.73 14.14 -8.56
CA PRO A 41 -3.41 13.63 -8.16
C PRO A 41 -2.30 14.70 -8.17
N GLU A 42 -2.67 15.96 -8.26
CA GLU A 42 -1.76 17.11 -8.25
C GLU A 42 -2.30 18.20 -7.33
N LEU A 43 -1.40 18.79 -6.55
CA LEU A 43 -1.69 19.85 -5.59
C LEU A 43 -0.62 20.93 -5.72
N SER A 44 -1.04 22.19 -5.93
CA SER A 44 -0.17 23.36 -5.78
C SER A 44 -0.40 23.94 -4.38
N LEU A 45 0.67 24.04 -3.59
CA LEU A 45 0.60 24.57 -2.22
C LEU A 45 0.93 26.05 -2.16
N ASP A 46 1.95 26.44 -2.92
CA ASP A 46 2.36 27.84 -3.17
C ASP A 46 2.89 27.91 -4.60
N GLY A 47 3.07 29.10 -5.16
CA GLY A 47 3.52 29.24 -6.55
C GLY A 47 4.80 28.49 -6.92
N GLU A 48 5.62 28.12 -5.94
CA GLU A 48 6.91 27.43 -6.10
C GLU A 48 6.91 25.97 -5.61
N LEU A 49 5.84 25.54 -4.90
CA LEU A 49 5.71 24.19 -4.36
C LEU A 49 4.52 23.48 -4.99
N SER A 50 4.78 22.44 -5.74
CA SER A 50 3.75 21.54 -6.26
C SER A 50 4.04 20.08 -5.90
N LEU A 51 2.99 19.31 -5.77
CA LEU A 51 3.02 17.91 -5.41
C LEU A 51 2.15 17.10 -6.38
N ARG A 52 2.74 16.06 -6.97
CA ARG A 52 1.99 14.98 -7.65
C ARG A 52 2.16 13.70 -6.85
N TRP A 53 1.16 12.84 -6.88
CA TRP A 53 1.18 11.59 -6.16
C TRP A 53 0.38 10.51 -6.88
N GLY A 54 0.66 9.25 -6.54
CA GLY A 54 -0.07 8.10 -7.06
C GLY A 54 0.11 6.89 -6.17
N ARG A 55 -0.67 5.86 -6.41
CA ARG A 55 -0.65 4.62 -5.63
C ARG A 55 0.60 3.80 -5.94
N THR A 56 1.17 3.19 -4.91
CA THR A 56 2.40 2.39 -5.05
C THR A 56 2.17 0.90 -5.30
N GLY A 57 0.94 0.40 -5.12
CA GLY A 57 0.66 -1.04 -5.21
C GLY A 57 1.18 -1.87 -4.02
N HIS A 58 1.75 -1.25 -2.99
CA HIS A 58 2.25 -1.96 -1.82
C HIS A 58 1.13 -2.35 -0.85
N CYS A 59 0.26 -1.41 -0.53
CA CYS A 59 -0.95 -1.63 0.26
C CYS A 59 -1.97 -0.51 0.01
N ALA A 60 -3.20 -0.70 0.47
CA ALA A 60 -4.23 0.33 0.36
C ALA A 60 -3.80 1.60 1.10
N GLY A 61 -3.76 2.71 0.39
CA GLY A 61 -3.36 4.02 0.91
C GLY A 61 -1.90 4.38 0.73
N ALA A 62 -1.02 3.43 0.40
CA ALA A 62 0.38 3.72 0.09
C ALA A 62 0.51 4.51 -1.21
N VAL A 63 1.28 5.60 -1.16
CA VAL A 63 1.46 6.53 -2.28
C VAL A 63 2.93 6.87 -2.49
N TRP A 64 3.29 7.12 -3.74
CA TRP A 64 4.54 7.77 -4.12
C TRP A 64 4.32 9.27 -4.26
N TYR A 65 5.38 10.06 -4.11
CA TYR A 65 5.35 11.50 -4.23
C TYR A 65 6.36 12.01 -5.26
N TYR A 66 5.93 12.99 -6.04
CA TYR A 66 6.77 13.78 -6.91
C TYR A 66 6.56 15.26 -6.56
N ILE A 67 7.61 15.87 -6.01
CA ILE A 67 7.58 17.20 -5.42
C ILE A 67 8.43 18.12 -6.29
N THR A 68 7.86 19.26 -6.68
CA THR A 68 8.62 20.35 -7.27
C THR A 68 8.68 21.50 -6.26
N VAL A 69 9.88 21.93 -5.93
CA VAL A 69 10.14 23.04 -4.99
C VAL A 69 11.35 23.82 -5.46
N ASP A 70 11.25 25.14 -5.56
CA ASP A 70 12.32 26.03 -6.01
C ASP A 70 12.96 25.55 -7.34
N GLY A 71 12.15 25.11 -8.29
CA GLY A 71 12.59 24.57 -9.56
C GLY A 71 13.31 23.21 -9.49
N LYS A 72 13.44 22.60 -8.31
CA LYS A 72 13.98 21.24 -8.10
C LYS A 72 12.90 20.21 -8.03
N ARG A 73 13.16 19.03 -8.56
CA ARG A 73 12.22 17.91 -8.66
C ARG A 73 12.72 16.75 -7.80
N LEU A 74 11.89 16.36 -6.85
CA LEU A 74 12.18 15.29 -5.90
C LEU A 74 11.18 14.17 -6.10
N PHE A 75 11.65 12.93 -6.16
CA PHE A 75 10.79 11.75 -6.26
C PHE A 75 11.02 10.82 -5.07
N PHE A 76 9.93 10.40 -4.44
CA PHE A 76 9.92 9.40 -3.37
C PHE A 76 8.97 8.28 -3.74
N SER A 77 9.49 7.08 -3.97
CA SER A 77 8.65 5.94 -4.34
C SER A 77 7.80 5.41 -3.18
N GLY A 78 8.21 5.62 -1.94
CA GLY A 78 7.72 4.80 -0.84
C GLY A 78 7.99 3.33 -1.11
N ASP A 79 7.35 2.44 -0.36
CA ASP A 79 7.36 0.99 -0.66
C ASP A 79 6.57 0.77 -1.95
N TYR A 80 7.25 0.43 -3.05
CA TYR A 80 6.71 0.43 -4.40
C TYR A 80 6.61 -0.97 -5.00
N ARG A 81 5.44 -1.32 -5.52
CA ARG A 81 5.19 -2.65 -6.10
C ARG A 81 4.27 -2.56 -7.31
N GLU A 82 4.83 -2.35 -8.48
CA GLU A 82 4.09 -2.15 -9.72
C GLU A 82 3.26 -3.37 -10.15
N ASN A 83 3.79 -4.56 -9.94
CA ASN A 83 3.19 -5.81 -10.43
C ASN A 83 2.39 -6.56 -9.35
N ASP A 84 1.82 -5.87 -8.36
CA ASP A 84 0.91 -6.51 -7.43
C ASP A 84 -0.43 -6.81 -8.13
N THR A 85 -0.98 -8.00 -7.88
CA THR A 85 -2.25 -8.41 -8.49
C THR A 85 -3.45 -8.00 -7.67
N PHE A 86 -3.24 -7.61 -6.43
CA PHE A 86 -4.30 -7.24 -5.50
C PHE A 86 -4.42 -5.72 -5.36
N TYR A 87 -3.29 -5.03 -5.19
CA TYR A 87 -3.28 -3.58 -5.04
C TYR A 87 -2.93 -2.89 -6.36
N ARG A 88 -3.67 -1.84 -6.66
CA ARG A 88 -3.44 -1.01 -7.83
C ARG A 88 -2.20 -0.14 -7.64
N CYS A 89 -1.39 -0.07 -8.70
CA CYS A 89 -0.26 0.82 -8.81
C CYS A 89 -0.49 1.83 -9.95
N ASP A 90 -0.21 3.09 -9.68
CA ASP A 90 -0.10 4.12 -10.71
C ASP A 90 1.36 4.17 -11.14
N ALA A 91 1.66 3.46 -12.22
CA ALA A 91 3.03 3.25 -12.68
C ALA A 91 3.74 4.56 -13.02
N VAL A 92 4.94 4.72 -12.48
CA VAL A 92 5.77 5.90 -12.75
C VAL A 92 6.48 5.73 -14.08
N ARG A 93 6.17 6.61 -15.04
CA ARG A 93 6.80 6.63 -16.37
C ARG A 93 7.12 8.04 -16.80
N GLY A 94 8.27 8.23 -17.43
CA GLY A 94 8.66 9.50 -18.04
C GLY A 94 8.93 10.66 -17.08
N LEU A 95 9.03 10.40 -15.77
CA LEU A 95 9.43 11.40 -14.79
C LEU A 95 10.95 11.54 -14.75
N THR A 96 11.42 12.77 -14.73
CA THR A 96 12.81 13.10 -14.47
C THR A 96 12.90 13.85 -13.15
N ALA A 97 13.82 13.46 -12.28
CA ALA A 97 13.99 14.08 -10.96
C ALA A 97 15.46 14.49 -10.75
N ASP A 98 15.66 15.57 -9.99
CA ASP A 98 16.99 16.00 -9.56
C ASP A 98 17.49 15.12 -8.40
N LEU A 99 16.53 14.60 -7.59
CA LEU A 99 16.78 13.60 -6.56
C LEU A 99 15.67 12.55 -6.57
N ALA A 100 16.04 11.27 -6.54
CA ALA A 100 15.11 10.18 -6.40
C ALA A 100 15.48 9.28 -5.22
N VAL A 101 14.51 9.04 -4.34
CA VAL A 101 14.58 8.04 -3.26
C VAL A 101 13.66 6.89 -3.64
N ILE A 102 14.21 5.72 -3.93
CA ILE A 102 13.50 4.57 -4.49
C ILE A 102 13.60 3.36 -3.59
N ASP A 103 12.48 2.64 -3.46
CA ASP A 103 12.47 1.30 -2.86
C ASP A 103 13.31 0.33 -3.69
N SER A 104 14.26 -0.31 -3.04
CA SER A 104 15.15 -1.31 -3.64
C SER A 104 15.09 -2.67 -2.93
N ALA A 105 14.07 -2.89 -2.09
CA ALA A 105 13.95 -4.10 -1.26
C ALA A 105 13.99 -5.40 -2.07
N TYR A 106 13.50 -5.36 -3.31
CA TYR A 106 13.40 -6.53 -4.19
C TYR A 106 14.14 -6.36 -5.52
N SER A 107 15.16 -5.54 -5.60
CA SER A 107 15.84 -5.09 -6.83
C SER A 107 16.34 -6.21 -7.77
N ARG A 108 16.46 -7.46 -7.28
CA ARG A 108 16.92 -8.63 -8.05
C ARG A 108 15.90 -9.78 -8.13
N MET A 109 14.67 -9.57 -7.63
CA MET A 109 13.66 -10.63 -7.56
C MET A 109 12.50 -10.39 -8.55
N ASP A 110 12.68 -10.80 -9.78
CA ASP A 110 11.58 -10.84 -10.77
C ASP A 110 10.78 -12.15 -10.70
N ARG A 111 10.45 -12.59 -9.48
CA ARG A 111 9.80 -13.89 -9.23
C ARG A 111 8.39 -13.80 -8.61
N ALA A 112 7.75 -12.65 -8.65
CA ALA A 112 6.48 -12.46 -7.95
C ALA A 112 5.34 -13.38 -8.45
N LYS A 113 5.30 -13.69 -9.75
CA LYS A 113 4.28 -14.63 -10.32
C LYS A 113 4.54 -16.06 -9.88
N ASP A 114 5.80 -16.50 -9.94
CA ASP A 114 6.20 -17.86 -9.58
C ASP A 114 5.99 -18.12 -8.09
N MET A 115 6.27 -17.13 -7.25
CA MET A 115 6.09 -17.25 -5.80
C MET A 115 4.61 -17.39 -5.39
N ARG A 116 3.68 -16.72 -6.06
CA ARG A 116 2.25 -16.89 -5.76
C ARG A 116 1.75 -18.28 -6.12
N LYS A 117 2.15 -18.76 -7.29
CA LYS A 117 1.83 -20.13 -7.69
C LYS A 117 2.42 -21.13 -6.70
N ALA A 118 3.68 -20.98 -6.33
CA ALA A 118 4.34 -21.87 -5.37
C ALA A 118 3.64 -21.87 -4.00
N VAL A 119 3.20 -20.71 -3.49
CA VAL A 119 2.44 -20.63 -2.24
C VAL A 119 1.08 -21.30 -2.36
N ALA A 120 0.37 -21.11 -3.46
CA ALA A 120 -0.93 -21.74 -3.70
C ALA A 120 -0.80 -23.27 -3.83
N ASP A 121 0.21 -23.76 -4.54
CA ASP A 121 0.49 -25.20 -4.69
C ASP A 121 0.84 -25.83 -3.34
N ALA A 122 1.75 -25.23 -2.58
CA ALA A 122 2.13 -25.72 -1.25
C ALA A 122 0.95 -25.73 -0.26
N ALA A 123 0.08 -24.72 -0.35
CA ALA A 123 -1.15 -24.68 0.44
C ALA A 123 -2.12 -25.78 0.04
N LYS A 124 -2.27 -26.04 -1.25
CA LYS A 124 -3.12 -27.12 -1.76
C LYS A 124 -2.65 -28.48 -1.23
N ASP A 125 -1.35 -28.73 -1.24
CA ASP A 125 -0.77 -29.98 -0.73
C ASP A 125 -1.05 -30.15 0.78
N ALA A 126 -0.82 -29.09 1.57
CA ALA A 126 -1.08 -29.12 3.00
C ALA A 126 -2.56 -29.35 3.33
N LEU A 127 -3.47 -28.64 2.65
CA LEU A 127 -4.91 -28.74 2.85
C LEU A 127 -5.45 -30.10 2.40
N SER A 128 -4.90 -30.68 1.32
CA SER A 128 -5.25 -32.03 0.85
C SER A 128 -4.87 -33.10 1.87
N ALA A 129 -3.85 -32.89 2.66
CA ALA A 129 -3.45 -33.75 3.78
C ALA A 129 -4.28 -33.49 5.07
N SER A 130 -5.34 -32.68 5.00
CA SER A 130 -6.16 -32.25 6.15
C SER A 130 -5.37 -31.54 7.25
N ALA A 131 -4.25 -30.93 6.90
CA ALA A 131 -3.42 -30.19 7.84
C ALA A 131 -3.89 -28.72 7.94
N PRO A 132 -3.95 -28.13 9.16
CA PRO A 132 -4.19 -26.72 9.30
C PRO A 132 -3.01 -25.92 8.77
N LEU A 133 -3.29 -24.82 8.06
CA LEU A 133 -2.28 -23.96 7.49
C LEU A 133 -2.21 -22.64 8.25
N LEU A 134 -1.06 -22.37 8.88
CA LEU A 134 -0.78 -21.10 9.54
C LEU A 134 0.13 -20.24 8.68
N LEU A 135 -0.34 -19.02 8.35
CA LEU A 135 0.38 -18.05 7.54
C LEU A 135 0.74 -16.82 8.37
N PRO A 136 1.99 -16.70 8.84
CA PRO A 136 2.45 -15.46 9.46
C PRO A 136 2.54 -14.35 8.39
N VAL A 137 1.74 -13.30 8.54
CA VAL A 137 1.67 -12.19 7.58
C VAL A 137 1.70 -10.84 8.29
N PRO A 138 2.24 -9.79 7.66
CA PRO A 138 2.13 -8.44 8.18
C PRO A 138 0.67 -8.02 8.34
N SER A 139 0.41 -7.21 9.37
CA SER A 139 -0.94 -6.71 9.65
C SER A 139 -1.49 -5.75 8.58
N TYR A 140 -0.61 -5.16 7.76
CA TYR A 140 -0.99 -4.25 6.69
C TYR A 140 -0.53 -4.78 5.33
N GLY A 141 -1.36 -4.59 4.31
CA GLY A 141 -1.10 -4.95 2.93
C GLY A 141 -1.09 -6.46 2.68
N ARG A 142 0.04 -7.11 2.90
CA ARG A 142 0.30 -8.51 2.49
C ARG A 142 -0.69 -9.52 3.06
N GLY A 143 -1.18 -9.33 4.28
CA GLY A 143 -2.16 -10.22 4.90
C GLY A 143 -3.45 -10.32 4.12
N LEU A 144 -3.97 -9.19 3.66
CA LEU A 144 -5.20 -9.16 2.85
C LEU A 144 -4.98 -9.72 1.45
N SER A 145 -3.86 -9.42 0.80
CA SER A 145 -3.54 -10.01 -0.51
C SER A 145 -3.37 -11.53 -0.46
N MET A 146 -2.86 -12.06 0.65
CA MET A 146 -2.78 -13.51 0.86
C MET A 146 -4.17 -14.12 1.10
N ALA A 147 -5.01 -13.52 1.94
CA ALA A 147 -6.37 -14.00 2.15
C ALA A 147 -7.16 -14.04 0.84
N MET A 148 -7.01 -13.02 0.00
CA MET A 148 -7.65 -12.97 -1.32
C MET A 148 -7.07 -14.02 -2.28
N LEU A 149 -5.75 -14.24 -2.30
CA LEU A 149 -5.14 -15.31 -3.09
C LEU A 149 -5.74 -16.67 -2.74
N PHE A 150 -5.92 -16.94 -1.45
CA PHE A 150 -6.50 -18.20 -0.98
C PHE A 150 -7.97 -18.31 -1.35
N TYR A 151 -8.75 -17.24 -1.19
CA TYR A 151 -10.14 -17.23 -1.61
C TYR A 151 -10.30 -17.45 -3.12
N GLN A 152 -9.49 -16.79 -3.94
CA GLN A 152 -9.49 -16.97 -5.40
C GLN A 152 -9.06 -18.38 -5.82
N THR A 153 -8.17 -19.03 -5.05
CA THR A 153 -7.66 -20.35 -5.36
C THR A 153 -8.61 -21.49 -4.93
N PHE A 154 -9.24 -21.33 -3.77
CA PHE A 154 -9.99 -22.40 -3.10
C PHE A 154 -11.48 -22.10 -2.93
N GLY A 155 -11.91 -20.86 -3.20
CA GLY A 155 -13.29 -20.43 -2.95
C GLY A 155 -13.67 -20.57 -1.49
N GLU A 156 -14.83 -21.13 -1.25
CA GLU A 156 -15.39 -21.41 0.09
C GLU A 156 -15.05 -22.80 0.63
N ALA A 157 -14.22 -23.56 -0.09
CA ALA A 157 -13.91 -24.94 0.30
C ALA A 157 -13.16 -25.02 1.65
N TYR A 158 -12.44 -23.97 2.03
CA TYR A 158 -11.72 -23.91 3.29
C TYR A 158 -11.97 -22.59 4.01
N PRO A 159 -12.32 -22.61 5.32
CA PRO A 159 -12.52 -21.37 6.06
C PRO A 159 -11.22 -20.61 6.26
N ILE A 160 -11.25 -19.29 6.01
CA ILE A 160 -10.12 -18.40 6.24
C ILE A 160 -10.32 -17.66 7.56
N HIS A 161 -9.49 -17.96 8.56
CA HIS A 161 -9.52 -17.29 9.85
C HIS A 161 -8.49 -16.14 9.87
N MET A 162 -8.95 -14.94 10.15
CA MET A 162 -8.10 -13.75 10.23
C MET A 162 -8.01 -13.25 11.68
N SER A 163 -6.87 -12.67 12.04
CA SER A 163 -6.77 -11.92 13.29
C SER A 163 -7.74 -10.73 13.29
N ALA A 164 -8.20 -10.33 14.47
CA ALA A 164 -9.08 -9.16 14.61
C ALA A 164 -8.48 -7.91 13.93
N LYS A 165 -7.16 -7.69 14.07
CA LYS A 165 -6.46 -6.58 13.45
C LYS A 165 -6.51 -6.61 11.91
N LEU A 166 -6.37 -7.78 11.30
CA LEU A 166 -6.44 -7.93 9.84
C LEU A 166 -7.87 -7.73 9.34
N ARG A 167 -8.86 -8.27 10.07
CA ARG A 167 -10.28 -8.04 9.78
C ARG A 167 -10.65 -6.56 9.88
N ASP A 168 -10.19 -5.86 10.92
CA ASP A 168 -10.46 -4.43 11.08
C ASP A 168 -9.83 -3.61 9.94
N GLN A 169 -8.65 -4.01 9.47
CA GLN A 169 -8.06 -3.39 8.28
C GLN A 169 -8.95 -3.60 7.05
N TRP A 170 -9.42 -4.81 6.81
CA TRP A 170 -10.34 -5.10 5.70
C TRP A 170 -11.58 -4.21 5.74
N LEU A 171 -12.22 -4.11 6.89
CA LEU A 171 -13.43 -3.29 7.08
C LEU A 171 -13.18 -1.79 6.90
N ARG A 172 -11.96 -1.32 7.10
CA ARG A 172 -11.58 0.09 6.91
C ARG A 172 -11.18 0.44 5.48
N ILE A 173 -10.98 -0.53 4.61
CA ILE A 173 -10.68 -0.27 3.19
C ILE A 173 -12.00 0.04 2.48
N GLY A 174 -12.41 1.32 2.51
CA GLY A 174 -13.68 1.78 1.98
C GLY A 174 -13.70 2.09 0.48
N HIS A 175 -12.57 1.99 -0.24
CA HIS A 175 -12.47 2.46 -1.61
C HIS A 175 -11.95 1.40 -2.58
N ARG A 176 -12.77 0.98 -3.54
CA ARG A 176 -12.41 0.02 -4.60
C ARG A 176 -11.23 0.49 -5.47
N SER A 177 -11.01 1.80 -5.57
CA SER A 177 -9.91 2.37 -6.36
C SER A 177 -8.49 1.96 -5.93
N TYR A 178 -8.33 1.36 -4.75
CA TYR A 178 -7.05 0.82 -4.29
C TYR A 178 -6.76 -0.60 -4.80
N PHE A 179 -7.74 -1.28 -5.35
CA PHE A 179 -7.61 -2.64 -5.83
C PHE A 179 -7.36 -2.68 -7.34
N ALA A 180 -6.60 -3.69 -7.78
CA ALA A 180 -6.25 -3.86 -9.19
C ALA A 180 -7.47 -4.25 -10.05
N HIS A 181 -8.44 -4.96 -9.45
CA HIS A 181 -9.66 -5.41 -10.11
C HIS A 181 -10.88 -4.99 -9.31
N GLU A 182 -11.91 -4.49 -9.98
CA GLU A 182 -13.16 -4.05 -9.35
C GLU A 182 -13.98 -5.19 -8.75
N GLU A 183 -13.74 -6.42 -9.22
CA GLU A 183 -14.46 -7.65 -8.82
C GLU A 183 -13.96 -8.24 -7.48
N ILE A 184 -13.00 -7.61 -6.84
CA ILE A 184 -12.37 -8.13 -5.61
C ILE A 184 -13.23 -7.89 -4.35
N LEU A 185 -14.32 -7.14 -4.44
CA LEU A 185 -15.16 -6.81 -3.29
C LEU A 185 -16.55 -7.43 -3.37
#